data_20c6c47bfafa81b10edd0c8a44ecafec
#
_entry.id   20c6c47bfafa81b10edd0c8a44ecafec
#
_cell.length_a   1.000
_cell.length_b   1.000
_cell.length_c   1.000
_cell.angle_alpha   90.00
_cell.angle_beta   90.00
_cell.angle_gamma   90.00
#
_symmetry.space_group_name_H-M   'P 1'
#
loop_
_entity.id
_entity.type
_entity.pdbx_description
1 polymer ?
#
loop_
_entity_poly.entity_id
_entity_poly.type
_entity_poly.pdbx_seq_one_letter_code
_entity_poly.pdbx_strand_id
1 'polypeptide(L)'
;MAGMLYLVPTPIGNLRDISIRCRETLEQAHFIAAEDTRVTLKLLNHLGIKKSLVSYYEHNKASKGNMILDRILAGETCALVSDAGSPAISDPGEDLVKQCAEAGVTVCAIPGPCAVITALSISGQSTGRFCFEGFLSTAKKSRREHLESLIGETRTMVFYEVPHKLLSTLEDMAAVFGADRSISLCRELTKLHEEVVRTTLGEAIEKYTAQPPKGEFVLVLAGAPERPIETATADDAAARVRALMDSGISRKDAIKQTAKELDLPKNVVYDAALQMDKE
;
A
#
# COMPACT_ATOMS: atom_id res chain seq x y z
N MET A 1 12.34 29.57 19.92
CA MET A 1 11.27 28.67 19.47
C MET A 1 11.95 27.41 18.90
N ALA A 2 11.41 26.23 19.16
CA ALA A 2 11.93 25.02 18.53
C ALA A 2 11.84 25.13 16.99
N GLY A 3 12.76 24.50 16.29
CA GLY A 3 12.70 24.36 14.84
C GLY A 3 11.56 23.43 14.42
N MET A 4 11.56 23.03 13.15
CA MET A 4 10.55 22.10 12.64
C MET A 4 11.16 21.13 11.61
N LEU A 5 10.49 19.98 11.43
CA LEU A 5 10.81 19.01 10.42
C LEU A 5 9.86 19.17 9.23
N TYR A 6 10.41 19.37 8.03
CA TYR A 6 9.66 19.29 6.78
C TYR A 6 9.93 17.96 6.07
N LEU A 7 8.89 17.25 5.67
CA LEU A 7 8.97 16.14 4.74
C LEU A 7 8.82 16.71 3.33
N VAL A 8 9.88 16.64 2.52
CA VAL A 8 9.91 17.27 1.20
C VAL A 8 10.04 16.20 0.12
N PRO A 9 8.98 15.94 -0.63
CA PRO A 9 9.02 14.99 -1.75
C PRO A 9 9.98 15.43 -2.85
N THR A 10 10.69 14.46 -3.40
CA THR A 10 11.60 14.64 -4.53
C THR A 10 11.01 14.00 -5.80
N PRO A 11 11.45 14.41 -7.00
CA PRO A 11 10.98 13.81 -8.24
C PRO A 11 11.21 12.29 -8.30
N ILE A 12 10.25 11.54 -8.86
CA ILE A 12 10.35 10.08 -9.05
C ILE A 12 10.90 9.67 -10.42
N GLY A 13 11.35 10.64 -11.21
CA GLY A 13 11.90 10.39 -12.55
C GLY A 13 11.98 11.64 -13.43
N ASN A 14 11.10 12.62 -13.20
CA ASN A 14 11.07 13.86 -13.96
C ASN A 14 11.31 15.06 -13.04
N LEU A 15 12.44 15.75 -13.24
CA LEU A 15 12.82 16.90 -12.42
C LEU A 15 11.79 18.05 -12.45
N ARG A 16 10.90 18.08 -13.45
CA ARG A 16 9.85 19.09 -13.57
C ARG A 16 8.68 18.87 -12.61
N ASP A 17 8.60 17.69 -11.98
CA ASP A 17 7.53 17.37 -11.03
C ASP A 17 7.78 17.94 -9.63
N ILE A 18 8.92 18.58 -9.38
CA ILE A 18 9.16 19.26 -8.12
C ILE A 18 8.26 20.51 -8.02
N SER A 19 7.50 20.60 -6.94
CA SER A 19 6.65 21.77 -6.72
C SER A 19 7.47 23.00 -6.31
N ILE A 20 6.94 24.20 -6.57
CA ILE A 20 7.53 25.47 -6.12
C ILE A 20 7.75 25.43 -4.60
N ARG A 21 6.77 24.95 -3.84
CA ARG A 21 6.84 24.88 -2.38
C ARG A 21 7.91 23.88 -1.90
N CYS A 22 8.12 22.76 -2.58
CA CYS A 22 9.23 21.85 -2.28
C CYS A 22 10.56 22.56 -2.44
N ARG A 23 10.76 23.25 -3.56
CA ARG A 23 11.98 24.03 -3.83
C ARG A 23 12.22 25.09 -2.77
N GLU A 24 11.23 25.93 -2.48
CA GLU A 24 11.31 27.01 -1.48
C GLU A 24 11.62 26.45 -0.09
N THR A 25 11.01 25.30 0.28
CA THR A 25 11.29 24.66 1.58
C THR A 25 12.73 24.16 1.67
N LEU A 26 13.28 23.58 0.59
CA LEU A 26 14.70 23.20 0.52
C LEU A 26 15.64 24.40 0.62
N GLU A 27 15.26 25.53 -0.01
CA GLU A 27 16.02 26.79 0.06
C GLU A 27 16.01 27.41 1.46
N GLN A 28 14.90 27.30 2.19
CA GLN A 28 14.72 27.93 3.51
C GLN A 28 15.22 27.08 4.68
N ALA A 29 15.28 25.74 4.51
CA ALA A 29 15.77 24.86 5.56
C ALA A 29 17.21 25.19 5.98
N HIS A 30 17.54 25.04 7.26
CA HIS A 30 18.89 25.22 7.77
C HIS A 30 19.82 24.10 7.28
N PHE A 31 19.30 22.88 7.19
CA PHE A 31 19.99 21.73 6.65
C PHE A 31 19.00 20.71 6.09
N ILE A 32 19.52 19.77 5.28
CA ILE A 32 18.71 18.72 4.66
C ILE A 32 19.22 17.37 5.15
N ALA A 33 18.31 16.54 5.69
CA ALA A 33 18.56 15.13 5.96
C ALA A 33 18.18 14.32 4.71
N ALA A 34 19.09 13.49 4.22
CA ALA A 34 18.95 12.78 2.96
C ALA A 34 19.36 11.32 3.10
N GLU A 35 18.64 10.41 2.44
CA GLU A 35 18.93 8.99 2.38
C GLU A 35 20.29 8.77 1.68
N ASP A 36 20.42 9.17 0.41
CA ASP A 36 21.70 9.28 -0.29
C ASP A 36 22.01 10.75 -0.61
N THR A 37 23.01 11.30 0.10
CA THR A 37 23.44 12.69 -0.09
C THR A 37 23.97 12.95 -1.51
N ARG A 38 24.43 11.94 -2.24
CA ARG A 38 24.93 12.06 -3.62
C ARG A 38 23.77 12.29 -4.59
N VAL A 39 22.65 11.58 -4.39
CA VAL A 39 21.41 11.74 -5.17
C VAL A 39 20.83 13.13 -4.90
N THR A 40 20.68 13.47 -3.63
CA THR A 40 20.15 14.78 -3.20
C THR A 40 21.03 15.92 -3.72
N LEU A 41 22.36 15.81 -3.70
CA LEU A 41 23.26 16.85 -4.21
C LEU A 41 23.03 17.12 -5.71
N LYS A 42 22.75 16.08 -6.52
CA LYS A 42 22.43 16.26 -7.94
C LYS A 42 21.15 17.08 -8.12
N LEU A 43 20.12 16.79 -7.34
CA LEU A 43 18.88 17.55 -7.34
C LEU A 43 19.11 19.00 -6.93
N LEU A 44 19.80 19.24 -5.82
CA LEU A 44 20.11 20.59 -5.34
C LEU A 44 20.92 21.41 -6.35
N ASN A 45 21.91 20.80 -6.98
CA ASN A 45 22.70 21.44 -8.05
C ASN A 45 21.81 21.85 -9.23
N HIS A 46 20.88 20.98 -9.64
CA HIS A 46 19.91 21.28 -10.70
C HIS A 46 19.01 22.47 -10.34
N LEU A 47 18.62 22.57 -9.07
CA LEU A 47 17.79 23.67 -8.55
C LEU A 47 18.59 24.94 -8.23
N GLY A 48 19.91 24.91 -8.28
CA GLY A 48 20.79 26.03 -7.88
C GLY A 48 20.85 26.26 -6.36
N ILE A 49 20.51 25.26 -5.56
CA ILE A 49 20.42 25.34 -4.09
C ILE A 49 21.74 24.83 -3.46
N LYS A 50 22.29 25.59 -2.51
CA LYS A 50 23.48 25.19 -1.71
C LYS A 50 23.07 25.05 -0.25
N LYS A 51 23.04 23.82 0.27
CA LYS A 51 22.66 23.48 1.65
C LYS A 51 23.59 22.42 2.26
N SER A 52 23.70 22.47 3.58
CA SER A 52 24.35 21.42 4.36
C SER A 52 23.52 20.15 4.28
N LEU A 53 24.14 19.02 3.96
CA LEU A 53 23.53 17.70 3.90
C LEU A 53 23.96 16.86 5.10
N VAL A 54 23.00 16.13 5.67
CA VAL A 54 23.21 15.13 6.70
C VAL A 54 22.70 13.81 6.14
N SER A 55 23.57 12.78 6.11
CA SER A 55 23.17 11.45 5.67
C SER A 55 22.31 10.79 6.75
N TYR A 56 21.10 10.30 6.36
CA TYR A 56 20.13 9.64 7.22
C TYR A 56 19.51 8.45 6.49
N TYR A 57 19.99 7.24 6.77
CA TYR A 57 19.56 6.00 6.12
C TYR A 57 19.44 4.85 7.14
N GLU A 58 18.91 3.71 6.74
CA GLU A 58 18.53 2.60 7.61
C GLU A 58 19.61 2.20 8.64
N HIS A 59 20.88 2.09 8.22
CA HIS A 59 21.95 1.65 9.12
C HIS A 59 22.48 2.72 10.10
N ASN A 60 22.13 4.01 9.89
CA ASN A 60 22.58 5.08 10.77
C ASN A 60 21.44 5.82 11.48
N LYS A 61 20.18 5.45 11.23
CA LYS A 61 18.98 6.16 11.68
C LYS A 61 18.93 6.40 13.20
N ALA A 62 19.41 5.45 14.01
CA ALA A 62 19.40 5.61 15.48
C ALA A 62 20.32 6.76 15.95
N SER A 63 21.58 6.78 15.51
CA SER A 63 22.56 7.79 15.93
C SER A 63 22.32 9.15 15.25
N LYS A 64 21.98 9.14 13.98
CA LYS A 64 21.75 10.37 13.20
C LYS A 64 20.40 11.00 13.50
N GLY A 65 19.37 10.18 13.80
CA GLY A 65 18.05 10.66 14.22
C GLY A 65 18.14 11.55 15.45
N ASN A 66 18.82 11.08 16.50
CA ASN A 66 19.03 11.88 17.70
C ASN A 66 19.77 13.19 17.40
N MET A 67 20.85 13.16 16.61
CA MET A 67 21.58 14.37 16.23
C MET A 67 20.71 15.37 15.45
N ILE A 68 19.86 14.87 14.53
CA ILE A 68 18.93 15.73 13.77
C ILE A 68 17.90 16.32 14.70
N LEU A 69 17.32 15.52 15.59
CA LEU A 69 16.34 15.96 16.58
C LEU A 69 16.92 17.05 17.51
N ASP A 70 18.14 16.85 18.03
CA ASP A 70 18.81 17.84 18.90
C ASP A 70 18.97 19.18 18.19
N ARG A 71 19.35 19.19 16.91
CA ARG A 71 19.47 20.42 16.11
C ARG A 71 18.12 21.10 15.92
N ILE A 72 17.05 20.33 15.69
CA ILE A 72 15.69 20.89 15.56
C ILE A 72 15.24 21.48 16.90
N LEU A 73 15.50 20.81 18.01
CA LEU A 73 15.18 21.33 19.35
C LEU A 73 15.96 22.60 19.68
N ALA A 74 17.18 22.72 19.15
CA ALA A 74 17.99 23.94 19.25
C ALA A 74 17.48 25.11 18.36
N GLY A 75 16.41 24.89 17.56
CA GLY A 75 15.78 25.94 16.76
C GLY A 75 16.06 25.86 15.26
N GLU A 76 16.81 24.86 14.78
CA GLU A 76 17.08 24.69 13.35
C GLU A 76 15.90 24.01 12.64
N THR A 77 15.64 24.40 11.40
CA THR A 77 14.65 23.74 10.52
C THR A 77 15.35 22.71 9.64
N CYS A 78 14.83 21.48 9.67
CA CYS A 78 15.32 20.37 8.85
C CYS A 78 14.34 20.08 7.71
N ALA A 79 14.84 19.89 6.49
CA ALA A 79 14.10 19.23 5.40
C ALA A 79 14.57 17.79 5.29
N LEU A 80 13.66 16.82 5.42
CA LEU A 80 13.92 15.41 5.16
C LEU A 80 13.52 15.09 3.72
N VAL A 81 14.40 14.45 2.98
CA VAL A 81 14.17 13.96 1.62
C VAL A 81 14.56 12.49 1.52
N SER A 82 13.86 11.74 0.68
CA SER A 82 14.28 10.41 0.19
C SER A 82 14.94 10.52 -1.18
N ASP A 83 15.47 9.41 -1.68
CA ASP A 83 16.10 9.37 -3.00
C ASP A 83 15.11 9.67 -4.13
N ALA A 84 13.85 9.26 -3.95
CA ALA A 84 12.76 9.52 -4.90
C ALA A 84 11.39 9.49 -4.20
N GLY A 85 10.55 10.47 -4.47
CA GLY A 85 9.17 10.52 -3.99
C GLY A 85 9.02 11.12 -2.59
N SER A 86 7.94 10.73 -1.92
CA SER A 86 7.55 11.24 -0.61
C SER A 86 8.33 10.53 0.50
N PRO A 87 9.11 11.26 1.33
CA PRO A 87 9.86 10.65 2.42
C PRO A 87 8.93 10.11 3.52
N ALA A 88 9.43 9.19 4.33
CA ALA A 88 8.74 8.42 5.36
C ALA A 88 7.71 7.40 4.81
N ILE A 89 7.81 7.05 3.52
CA ILE A 89 7.02 6.00 2.88
C ILE A 89 7.99 4.96 2.29
N SER A 90 8.16 3.82 2.94
CA SER A 90 9.15 2.78 2.60
C SER A 90 10.62 3.24 2.70
N ASP A 91 10.90 4.17 3.58
CA ASP A 91 12.24 4.67 3.87
C ASP A 91 12.41 4.95 5.39
N PRO A 92 13.64 5.18 5.88
CA PRO A 92 13.90 5.37 7.31
C PRO A 92 13.32 6.66 7.91
N GLY A 93 12.69 7.51 7.12
CA GLY A 93 12.08 8.76 7.57
C GLY A 93 10.99 8.59 8.60
N GLU A 94 10.30 7.43 8.61
CA GLU A 94 9.27 7.09 9.58
C GLU A 94 9.78 7.21 11.04
N ASP A 95 10.97 6.68 11.32
CA ASP A 95 11.56 6.73 12.65
C ASP A 95 11.85 8.18 13.11
N LEU A 96 12.32 9.03 12.20
CA LEU A 96 12.58 10.45 12.52
C LEU A 96 11.29 11.22 12.78
N VAL A 97 10.24 10.96 12.00
CA VAL A 97 8.90 11.53 12.22
C VAL A 97 8.38 11.15 13.60
N LYS A 98 8.50 9.88 13.97
CA LYS A 98 8.09 9.37 15.28
C LYS A 98 8.86 10.06 16.41
N GLN A 99 10.20 10.14 16.33
CA GLN A 99 11.03 10.83 17.31
C GLN A 99 10.65 12.31 17.47
N CYS A 100 10.42 13.00 16.35
CA CYS A 100 9.99 14.40 16.36
C CYS A 100 8.62 14.57 17.02
N ALA A 101 7.66 13.70 16.71
CA ALA A 101 6.32 13.72 17.30
C ALA A 101 6.36 13.48 18.81
N GLU A 102 7.13 12.49 19.27
CA GLU A 102 7.33 12.20 20.70
C GLU A 102 8.00 13.37 21.45
N ALA A 103 8.89 14.11 20.80
CA ALA A 103 9.54 15.30 21.36
C ALA A 103 8.71 16.59 21.25
N GLY A 104 7.50 16.53 20.72
CA GLY A 104 6.64 17.70 20.52
C GLY A 104 7.11 18.67 19.42
N VAL A 105 7.98 18.21 18.52
CA VAL A 105 8.45 18.99 17.35
C VAL A 105 7.35 19.00 16.29
N THR A 106 7.10 20.19 15.72
CA THR A 106 6.18 20.31 14.57
C THR A 106 6.76 19.62 13.34
N VAL A 107 5.99 18.66 12.78
CA VAL A 107 6.29 18.00 11.50
C VAL A 107 5.31 18.48 10.45
N CYS A 108 5.82 18.93 9.30
CA CYS A 108 5.02 19.43 8.19
C CYS A 108 5.37 18.64 6.90
N ALA A 109 4.37 18.01 6.28
CA ALA A 109 4.54 17.36 4.99
C ALA A 109 4.17 18.30 3.84
N ILE A 110 5.03 18.37 2.83
CA ILE A 110 4.76 19.07 1.58
C ILE A 110 4.15 18.08 0.60
N PRO A 111 2.96 18.31 0.01
CA PRO A 111 2.43 17.46 -1.05
C PRO A 111 3.35 17.43 -2.28
N GLY A 112 3.55 16.24 -2.85
CA GLY A 112 4.41 16.11 -4.02
C GLY A 112 4.43 14.73 -4.63
N PRO A 113 5.42 14.39 -5.48
CA PRO A 113 5.51 13.13 -6.18
C PRO A 113 5.42 11.91 -5.24
N CYS A 114 4.60 10.94 -5.65
CA CYS A 114 4.43 9.67 -4.93
C CYS A 114 4.12 8.56 -5.93
N ALA A 115 5.01 7.59 -6.08
CA ALA A 115 4.87 6.53 -7.07
C ALA A 115 3.64 5.65 -6.82
N VAL A 116 3.28 5.37 -5.55
CA VAL A 116 2.08 4.61 -5.17
C VAL A 116 0.82 5.24 -5.73
N ILE A 117 0.62 6.53 -5.43
CA ILE A 117 -0.60 7.25 -5.85
C ILE A 117 -0.63 7.45 -7.36
N THR A 118 0.52 7.78 -7.96
CA THR A 118 0.64 7.92 -9.41
C THR A 118 0.27 6.62 -10.13
N ALA A 119 0.86 5.48 -9.72
CA ALA A 119 0.55 4.18 -10.29
C ALA A 119 -0.92 3.80 -10.09
N LEU A 120 -1.44 3.93 -8.89
CA LEU A 120 -2.82 3.59 -8.55
C LEU A 120 -3.81 4.38 -9.42
N SER A 121 -3.57 5.69 -9.61
CA SER A 121 -4.45 6.57 -10.40
C SER A 121 -4.57 6.17 -11.86
N ILE A 122 -3.51 5.59 -12.45
CA ILE A 122 -3.49 5.20 -13.87
C ILE A 122 -3.62 3.69 -14.09
N SER A 123 -3.69 2.90 -13.02
CA SER A 123 -3.73 1.44 -13.10
C SER A 123 -4.99 0.88 -13.77
N GLY A 124 -6.14 1.54 -13.57
CA GLY A 124 -7.46 1.00 -13.93
C GLY A 124 -8.03 0.03 -12.89
N GLN A 125 -7.35 -0.19 -11.77
CA GLN A 125 -7.86 -0.94 -10.61
C GLN A 125 -8.74 -0.03 -9.73
N SER A 126 -9.50 -0.63 -8.80
CA SER A 126 -10.31 0.13 -7.84
C SER A 126 -9.42 1.00 -6.95
N THR A 127 -9.74 2.29 -6.84
CA THR A 127 -8.98 3.28 -6.06
C THR A 127 -9.66 3.68 -4.75
N GLY A 128 -10.91 3.28 -4.54
CA GLY A 128 -11.70 3.68 -3.38
C GLY A 128 -11.14 3.19 -2.06
N ARG A 129 -10.56 1.98 -2.05
CA ARG A 129 -9.87 1.38 -0.91
C ARG A 129 -8.66 0.60 -1.45
N PHE A 130 -7.49 0.85 -0.89
CA PHE A 130 -6.26 0.15 -1.26
C PHE A 130 -5.36 -0.05 -0.05
N CYS A 131 -4.40 -0.95 -0.14
CA CYS A 131 -3.31 -1.12 0.80
C CYS A 131 -1.97 -1.03 0.05
N PHE A 132 -0.98 -0.47 0.74
CA PHE A 132 0.38 -0.37 0.25
C PHE A 132 1.26 -1.35 1.03
N GLU A 133 1.83 -2.31 0.32
CA GLU A 133 2.60 -3.42 0.88
C GLU A 133 4.12 -3.22 0.75
N GLY A 134 4.55 -2.14 0.08
CA GLY A 134 5.96 -1.80 -0.09
C GLY A 134 6.74 -2.83 -0.92
N PHE A 135 8.00 -3.06 -0.57
CA PHE A 135 8.84 -4.06 -1.20
C PHE A 135 8.68 -5.42 -0.50
N LEU A 136 8.45 -6.46 -1.30
CA LEU A 136 8.44 -7.82 -0.80
C LEU A 136 9.86 -8.31 -0.45
N SER A 137 9.96 -9.20 0.54
CA SER A 137 11.22 -9.78 0.98
C SER A 137 11.96 -10.49 -0.16
N THR A 138 13.29 -10.35 -0.19
CA THR A 138 14.16 -11.12 -1.09
C THR A 138 14.18 -12.61 -0.75
N ALA A 139 13.99 -12.95 0.55
CA ALA A 139 13.90 -14.33 1.00
C ALA A 139 12.55 -14.94 0.58
N LYS A 140 12.59 -15.99 -0.25
CA LYS A 140 11.41 -16.63 -0.84
C LYS A 140 10.38 -17.05 0.22
N LYS A 141 10.81 -17.60 1.35
CA LYS A 141 9.92 -18.03 2.43
C LYS A 141 9.13 -16.85 2.99
N SER A 142 9.81 -15.79 3.43
CA SER A 142 9.16 -14.61 4.01
C SER A 142 8.28 -13.88 2.99
N ARG A 143 8.68 -13.85 1.71
CA ARG A 143 7.86 -13.30 0.63
C ARG A 143 6.56 -14.07 0.47
N ARG A 144 6.60 -15.41 0.47
CA ARG A 144 5.40 -16.24 0.38
C ARG A 144 4.50 -16.11 1.59
N GLU A 145 5.06 -16.15 2.81
CA GLU A 145 4.31 -15.93 4.05
C GLU A 145 3.57 -14.60 4.02
N HIS A 146 4.22 -13.52 3.54
CA HIS A 146 3.57 -12.21 3.39
C HIS A 146 2.43 -12.29 2.36
N LEU A 147 2.66 -12.84 1.16
CA LEU A 147 1.62 -12.97 0.14
C LEU A 147 0.45 -13.85 0.61
N GLU A 148 0.71 -14.96 1.29
CA GLU A 148 -0.32 -15.84 1.86
C GLU A 148 -1.20 -15.12 2.88
N SER A 149 -0.64 -14.19 3.67
CA SER A 149 -1.42 -13.37 4.60
C SER A 149 -2.41 -12.43 3.90
N LEU A 150 -2.22 -12.16 2.61
CA LEU A 150 -3.03 -11.27 1.79
C LEU A 150 -4.06 -12.01 0.90
N ILE A 151 -4.20 -13.35 0.99
CA ILE A 151 -5.12 -14.13 0.15
C ILE A 151 -6.56 -13.60 0.19
N GLY A 152 -7.03 -13.19 1.37
CA GLY A 152 -8.37 -12.67 1.59
C GLY A 152 -8.51 -11.16 1.45
N GLU A 153 -7.45 -10.44 1.05
CA GLU A 153 -7.49 -8.98 0.93
C GLU A 153 -8.36 -8.56 -0.27
N THR A 154 -9.45 -7.85 0.00
CA THR A 154 -10.42 -7.40 -1.01
C THR A 154 -10.09 -6.02 -1.60
N ARG A 155 -9.22 -5.25 -0.94
CA ARG A 155 -8.76 -3.95 -1.44
C ARG A 155 -7.70 -4.13 -2.52
N THR A 156 -7.53 -3.14 -3.38
CA THR A 156 -6.40 -3.08 -4.31
C THR A 156 -5.08 -3.05 -3.53
N MET A 157 -4.14 -3.90 -3.90
CA MET A 157 -2.82 -4.00 -3.26
C MET A 157 -1.76 -3.35 -4.14
N VAL A 158 -0.89 -2.53 -3.56
CA VAL A 158 0.18 -1.83 -4.30
C VAL A 158 1.53 -2.24 -3.75
N PHE A 159 2.44 -2.69 -4.63
CA PHE A 159 3.79 -3.12 -4.28
C PHE A 159 4.83 -2.35 -5.09
N TYR A 160 5.98 -2.12 -4.51
CA TYR A 160 7.18 -1.72 -5.25
C TYR A 160 7.98 -2.94 -5.68
N GLU A 161 8.58 -2.88 -6.88
CA GLU A 161 9.44 -3.96 -7.33
C GLU A 161 10.56 -3.48 -8.23
N VAL A 162 11.69 -4.19 -8.15
CA VAL A 162 12.88 -3.95 -8.97
C VAL A 162 12.97 -4.99 -10.11
N PRO A 163 13.59 -4.63 -11.25
CA PRO A 163 13.53 -5.49 -12.44
C PRO A 163 14.08 -6.89 -12.23
N HIS A 164 15.17 -7.03 -11.48
CA HIS A 164 15.82 -8.33 -11.27
C HIS A 164 15.04 -9.29 -10.37
N LYS A 165 14.00 -8.83 -9.67
CA LYS A 165 13.11 -9.65 -8.84
C LYS A 165 11.72 -9.85 -9.47
N LEU A 166 11.33 -9.01 -10.41
CA LEU A 166 9.97 -8.93 -10.93
C LEU A 166 9.40 -10.31 -11.29
N LEU A 167 10.13 -11.10 -12.08
CA LEU A 167 9.63 -12.40 -12.54
C LEU A 167 9.35 -13.35 -11.37
N SER A 168 10.30 -13.48 -10.43
CA SER A 168 10.11 -14.34 -9.26
C SER A 168 8.98 -13.86 -8.33
N THR A 169 8.75 -12.55 -8.26
CA THR A 169 7.64 -11.97 -7.51
C THR A 169 6.30 -12.27 -8.18
N LEU A 170 6.20 -12.12 -9.50
CA LEU A 170 4.98 -12.46 -10.25
C LEU A 170 4.65 -13.95 -10.15
N GLU A 171 5.65 -14.84 -10.23
CA GLU A 171 5.47 -16.29 -10.05
C GLU A 171 4.93 -16.65 -8.65
N ASP A 172 5.51 -16.06 -7.59
CA ASP A 172 5.02 -16.28 -6.23
C ASP A 172 3.63 -15.65 -6.01
N MET A 173 3.32 -14.49 -6.61
CA MET A 173 1.98 -13.90 -6.59
C MET A 173 0.96 -14.80 -7.32
N ALA A 174 1.30 -15.32 -8.50
CA ALA A 174 0.41 -16.21 -9.26
C ALA A 174 0.14 -17.52 -8.51
N ALA A 175 1.15 -18.08 -7.82
CA ALA A 175 0.99 -19.27 -7.00
C ALA A 175 0.03 -19.07 -5.81
N VAL A 176 -0.03 -17.85 -5.25
CA VAL A 176 -0.86 -17.52 -4.08
C VAL A 176 -2.25 -17.01 -4.48
N PHE A 177 -2.33 -16.10 -5.46
CA PHE A 177 -3.57 -15.40 -5.82
C PHE A 177 -4.26 -15.96 -7.06
N GLY A 178 -3.61 -16.88 -7.80
CA GLY A 178 -4.08 -17.40 -9.07
C GLY A 178 -3.56 -16.62 -10.28
N ALA A 179 -3.30 -17.34 -11.38
CA ALA A 179 -2.74 -16.77 -12.61
C ALA A 179 -3.69 -15.75 -13.28
N ASP A 180 -5.00 -15.90 -13.10
CA ASP A 180 -6.03 -15.02 -13.68
C ASP A 180 -6.23 -13.71 -12.90
N ARG A 181 -5.55 -13.53 -11.76
CA ARG A 181 -5.67 -12.31 -10.96
C ARG A 181 -5.20 -11.10 -11.78
N SER A 182 -6.08 -10.09 -11.89
CA SER A 182 -5.78 -8.86 -12.62
C SER A 182 -4.68 -8.06 -11.93
N ILE A 183 -3.72 -7.58 -12.72
CA ILE A 183 -2.60 -6.76 -12.28
C ILE A 183 -2.33 -5.65 -13.30
N SER A 184 -1.90 -4.50 -12.82
CA SER A 184 -1.33 -3.42 -13.62
C SER A 184 0.12 -3.20 -13.23
N LEU A 185 1.02 -3.32 -14.19
CA LEU A 185 2.45 -3.06 -14.00
C LEU A 185 2.75 -1.65 -14.53
N CYS A 186 3.02 -0.72 -13.62
CA CYS A 186 3.40 0.65 -13.94
C CYS A 186 4.93 0.73 -13.89
N ARG A 187 5.55 0.92 -15.07
CA ARG A 187 7.00 0.90 -15.23
C ARG A 187 7.53 2.29 -15.55
N GLU A 188 8.67 2.67 -14.95
CA GLU A 188 9.40 3.91 -15.26
C GLU A 188 8.50 5.16 -15.23
N LEU A 189 7.64 5.26 -14.21
CA LEU A 189 6.71 6.39 -14.05
C LEU A 189 7.42 7.74 -14.15
N THR A 190 6.82 8.67 -14.89
CA THR A 190 7.31 10.03 -15.20
C THR A 190 8.57 10.10 -16.07
N LYS A 191 9.19 8.96 -16.41
CA LYS A 191 10.39 8.89 -17.24
C LYS A 191 10.05 8.72 -18.72
N LEU A 192 11.07 8.81 -19.58
CA LEU A 192 10.91 8.71 -21.05
C LEU A 192 10.27 7.37 -21.50
N HIS A 193 10.48 6.31 -20.76
CA HIS A 193 10.01 4.97 -21.08
C HIS A 193 8.88 4.52 -20.14
N GLU A 194 8.05 5.46 -19.69
CA GLU A 194 6.84 5.16 -18.93
C GLU A 194 5.93 4.20 -19.70
N GLU A 195 5.51 3.14 -19.03
CA GLU A 195 4.62 2.12 -19.59
C GLU A 195 3.66 1.62 -18.51
N VAL A 196 2.39 1.43 -18.88
CA VAL A 196 1.39 0.78 -18.03
C VAL A 196 0.83 -0.43 -18.76
N VAL A 197 1.13 -1.61 -18.22
CA VAL A 197 0.64 -2.91 -18.73
C VAL A 197 -0.47 -3.40 -17.82
N ARG A 198 -1.70 -3.44 -18.34
CA ARG A 198 -2.88 -3.98 -17.65
C ARG A 198 -3.15 -5.38 -18.18
N THR A 199 -3.08 -6.37 -17.31
CA THR A 199 -3.08 -7.78 -17.72
C THR A 199 -3.45 -8.68 -16.54
N THR A 200 -3.19 -9.98 -16.64
CA THR A 200 -3.24 -10.96 -15.55
C THR A 200 -1.84 -11.33 -15.08
N LEU A 201 -1.72 -11.97 -13.91
CA LEU A 201 -0.44 -12.45 -13.41
C LEU A 201 0.20 -13.46 -14.37
N GLY A 202 -0.60 -14.36 -14.97
CA GLY A 202 -0.12 -15.35 -15.96
C GLY A 202 0.46 -14.69 -17.20
N GLU A 203 -0.28 -13.79 -17.84
CA GLU A 203 0.19 -13.06 -19.02
C GLU A 203 1.41 -12.19 -18.73
N ALA A 204 1.49 -11.58 -17.52
CA ALA A 204 2.65 -10.82 -17.10
C ALA A 204 3.91 -11.72 -16.99
N ILE A 205 3.77 -12.93 -16.45
CA ILE A 205 4.86 -13.93 -16.38
C ILE A 205 5.34 -14.29 -17.79
N GLU A 206 4.43 -14.59 -18.71
CA GLU A 206 4.78 -14.90 -20.10
C GLU A 206 5.55 -13.75 -20.78
N LYS A 207 5.03 -12.51 -20.64
CA LYS A 207 5.68 -11.31 -21.18
C LYS A 207 7.11 -11.15 -20.69
N TYR A 208 7.33 -11.22 -19.37
CA TYR A 208 8.64 -10.93 -18.78
C TYR A 208 9.59 -12.13 -18.77
N THR A 209 9.10 -13.33 -19.04
CA THR A 209 9.93 -14.49 -19.40
C THR A 209 10.52 -14.31 -20.81
N ALA A 210 9.70 -13.84 -21.77
CA ALA A 210 10.17 -13.59 -23.14
C ALA A 210 11.06 -12.34 -23.27
N GLN A 211 10.80 -11.29 -22.46
CA GLN A 211 11.54 -10.04 -22.46
C GLN A 211 11.98 -9.67 -21.04
N PRO A 212 13.26 -9.82 -20.68
CA PRO A 212 13.74 -9.44 -19.36
C PRO A 212 13.36 -8.01 -18.98
N PRO A 213 12.78 -7.79 -17.80
CA PRO A 213 12.29 -6.48 -17.37
C PRO A 213 13.46 -5.50 -17.15
N LYS A 214 13.21 -4.22 -17.43
CA LYS A 214 14.15 -3.11 -17.17
C LYS A 214 13.42 -1.97 -16.51
N GLY A 215 14.12 -1.23 -15.65
CA GLY A 215 13.56 -0.08 -14.93
C GLY A 215 12.82 -0.48 -13.65
N GLU A 216 12.20 0.47 -13.00
CA GLU A 216 11.49 0.31 -11.72
C GLU A 216 10.00 0.10 -11.97
N PHE A 217 9.39 -0.69 -11.10
CA PHE A 217 7.99 -1.08 -11.22
C PHE A 217 7.19 -0.73 -9.98
N VAL A 218 5.94 -0.30 -10.20
CA VAL A 218 4.87 -0.34 -9.21
C VAL A 218 3.84 -1.34 -9.70
N LEU A 219 3.58 -2.36 -8.88
CA LEU A 219 2.60 -3.41 -9.17
C LEU A 219 1.30 -3.05 -8.46
N VAL A 220 0.21 -2.96 -9.20
CA VAL A 220 -1.13 -2.67 -8.69
C VAL A 220 -2.00 -3.89 -8.93
N LEU A 221 -2.16 -4.72 -7.90
CA LEU A 221 -2.87 -5.98 -7.95
C LEU A 221 -4.32 -5.80 -7.50
N ALA A 222 -5.27 -6.38 -8.24
CA ALA A 222 -6.67 -6.38 -7.83
C ALA A 222 -6.85 -7.15 -6.52
N GLY A 223 -7.75 -6.68 -5.65
CA GLY A 223 -8.17 -7.38 -4.45
C GLY A 223 -8.82 -8.73 -4.75
N ALA A 224 -9.00 -9.56 -3.75
CA ALA A 224 -9.78 -10.77 -3.87
C ALA A 224 -11.21 -10.43 -4.35
N PRO A 225 -11.80 -11.22 -5.25
CA PRO A 225 -13.21 -11.03 -5.58
C PRO A 225 -14.02 -11.14 -4.28
N GLU A 226 -15.00 -10.25 -4.14
CA GLU A 226 -15.98 -10.41 -3.08
C GLU A 226 -16.55 -11.82 -3.19
N ARG A 227 -16.40 -12.62 -2.14
CA ARG A 227 -17.13 -13.89 -2.09
C ARG A 227 -18.61 -13.52 -2.24
N PRO A 228 -19.34 -14.15 -3.17
CA PRO A 228 -20.78 -14.04 -3.13
C PRO A 228 -21.17 -14.35 -1.68
N ILE A 229 -21.86 -13.44 -1.03
CA ILE A 229 -22.55 -13.78 0.22
C ILE A 229 -23.43 -14.95 -0.23
N GLU A 230 -23.08 -16.19 0.15
CA GLU A 230 -23.98 -17.30 0.04
C GLU A 230 -25.16 -16.90 0.91
N THR A 231 -26.11 -16.22 0.28
CA THR A 231 -27.37 -15.94 0.92
C THR A 231 -27.99 -17.29 1.17
N ALA A 232 -28.09 -17.65 2.46
CA ALA A 232 -28.68 -18.91 2.86
C ALA A 232 -30.00 -19.08 2.08
N THR A 233 -30.16 -20.24 1.46
CA THR A 233 -31.33 -20.53 0.63
C THR A 233 -32.55 -20.78 1.50
N ALA A 234 -33.73 -20.78 0.91
CA ALA A 234 -34.94 -21.17 1.63
C ALA A 234 -34.82 -22.60 2.20
N ASP A 235 -34.09 -23.48 1.48
CA ASP A 235 -33.85 -24.87 1.92
C ASP A 235 -32.93 -24.92 3.14
N ASP A 236 -31.88 -24.08 3.17
CA ASP A 236 -31.00 -23.96 4.34
C ASP A 236 -31.76 -23.44 5.56
N ALA A 237 -32.66 -22.46 5.34
CA ALA A 237 -33.51 -21.91 6.39
C ALA A 237 -34.49 -22.99 6.92
N ALA A 238 -35.12 -23.77 6.04
CA ALA A 238 -36.00 -24.87 6.40
C ALA A 238 -35.27 -25.94 7.22
N ALA A 239 -34.10 -26.39 6.72
CA ALA A 239 -33.29 -27.39 7.42
C ALA A 239 -32.85 -26.92 8.82
N ARG A 240 -32.48 -25.64 8.96
CA ARG A 240 -32.07 -25.06 10.25
C ARG A 240 -33.25 -24.94 11.22
N VAL A 241 -34.43 -24.51 10.77
CA VAL A 241 -35.66 -24.46 11.59
C VAL A 241 -36.01 -25.86 12.08
N ARG A 242 -35.93 -26.89 11.20
CA ARG A 242 -36.19 -28.28 11.57
C ARG A 242 -35.26 -28.76 12.69
N ALA A 243 -33.97 -28.56 12.52
CA ALA A 243 -32.95 -28.95 13.52
C ALA A 243 -33.17 -28.29 14.90
N LEU A 244 -33.60 -27.01 14.92
CA LEU A 244 -33.91 -26.30 16.16
C LEU A 244 -35.20 -26.84 16.80
N MET A 245 -36.22 -27.17 16.01
CA MET A 245 -37.45 -27.77 16.52
C MET A 245 -37.21 -29.19 17.08
N ASP A 246 -36.39 -30.00 16.43
CA ASP A 246 -35.98 -31.33 16.90
C ASP A 246 -35.20 -31.26 18.23
N SER A 247 -34.52 -30.16 18.49
CA SER A 247 -33.87 -29.89 19.78
C SER A 247 -34.80 -29.36 20.87
N GLY A 248 -36.13 -29.27 20.60
CA GLY A 248 -37.16 -28.87 21.56
C GLY A 248 -37.46 -27.37 21.59
N ILE A 249 -36.94 -26.59 20.62
CA ILE A 249 -37.26 -25.16 20.53
C ILE A 249 -38.61 -24.95 19.84
N SER A 250 -39.42 -24.00 20.34
CA SER A 250 -40.70 -23.70 19.69
C SER A 250 -40.51 -23.22 18.26
N ARG A 251 -41.43 -23.58 17.34
CA ARG A 251 -41.37 -23.15 15.93
C ARG A 251 -41.20 -21.64 15.78
N LYS A 252 -41.88 -20.86 16.60
CA LYS A 252 -41.79 -19.39 16.60
C LYS A 252 -40.39 -18.90 16.96
N ASP A 253 -39.76 -19.52 17.95
CA ASP A 253 -38.40 -19.17 18.39
C ASP A 253 -37.36 -19.71 17.43
N ALA A 254 -37.55 -20.91 16.87
CA ALA A 254 -36.70 -21.47 15.83
C ALA A 254 -36.64 -20.58 14.60
N ILE A 255 -37.77 -20.08 14.08
CA ILE A 255 -37.83 -19.13 12.97
C ILE A 255 -37.09 -17.84 13.31
N LYS A 256 -37.30 -17.29 14.52
CA LYS A 256 -36.62 -16.06 14.97
C LYS A 256 -35.10 -16.23 15.05
N GLN A 257 -34.68 -17.37 15.58
CA GLN A 257 -33.26 -17.69 15.73
C GLN A 257 -32.58 -17.93 14.37
N THR A 258 -33.23 -18.72 13.50
CA THR A 258 -32.73 -18.98 12.14
C THR A 258 -32.60 -17.69 11.31
N ALA A 259 -33.61 -16.79 11.39
CA ALA A 259 -33.56 -15.51 10.70
C ALA A 259 -32.35 -14.65 11.13
N LYS A 260 -31.99 -14.71 12.42
CA LYS A 260 -30.83 -14.02 12.95
C LYS A 260 -29.52 -14.70 12.59
N GLU A 261 -29.46 -16.04 12.64
CA GLU A 261 -28.24 -16.83 12.35
C GLU A 261 -27.85 -16.79 10.87
N LEU A 262 -28.85 -16.81 9.98
CA LEU A 262 -28.65 -16.84 8.53
C LEU A 262 -28.75 -15.45 7.87
N ASP A 263 -28.94 -14.40 8.65
CA ASP A 263 -29.17 -13.02 8.20
C ASP A 263 -30.28 -12.92 7.13
N LEU A 264 -31.37 -13.68 7.32
CA LEU A 264 -32.51 -13.71 6.42
C LEU A 264 -33.72 -12.92 7.01
N PRO A 265 -34.53 -12.28 6.14
CA PRO A 265 -35.79 -11.70 6.58
C PRO A 265 -36.71 -12.76 7.20
N LYS A 266 -37.38 -12.44 8.32
CA LYS A 266 -38.25 -13.39 9.04
C LYS A 266 -39.37 -13.98 8.18
N ASN A 267 -39.89 -13.21 7.22
CA ASN A 267 -40.92 -13.68 6.29
C ASN A 267 -40.40 -14.81 5.40
N VAL A 268 -39.16 -14.69 4.91
CA VAL A 268 -38.52 -15.73 4.09
C VAL A 268 -38.33 -17.02 4.86
N VAL A 269 -37.83 -16.94 6.11
CA VAL A 269 -37.68 -18.11 6.98
C VAL A 269 -39.03 -18.71 7.38
N TYR A 270 -40.05 -17.86 7.59
CA TYR A 270 -41.41 -18.33 7.88
C TYR A 270 -42.04 -19.08 6.71
N ASP A 271 -41.88 -18.56 5.48
CA ASP A 271 -42.40 -19.19 4.26
C ASP A 271 -41.69 -20.52 4.01
N ALA A 272 -40.37 -20.57 4.21
CA ALA A 272 -39.60 -21.82 4.15
C ALA A 272 -40.08 -22.85 5.18
N ALA A 273 -40.33 -22.43 6.41
CA ALA A 273 -40.88 -23.29 7.45
C ALA A 273 -42.32 -23.80 7.18
N LEU A 274 -43.16 -23.03 6.46
CA LEU A 274 -44.48 -23.46 6.05
C LEU A 274 -44.46 -24.54 4.94
N GLN A 275 -43.46 -24.52 4.07
CA GLN A 275 -43.28 -25.55 3.01
C GLN A 275 -42.90 -26.89 3.59
N MET A 276 -42.19 -26.94 4.72
CA MET A 276 -41.84 -28.18 5.43
C MET A 276 -43.05 -29.04 5.85
N ASP A 277 -44.21 -28.41 6.10
CA ASP A 277 -45.43 -29.14 6.54
C ASP A 277 -46.24 -29.73 5.36
N LYS A 278 -45.79 -29.52 4.13
CA LYS A 278 -46.48 -29.98 2.92
C LYS A 278 -45.80 -31.21 2.29
N GLU A 279 -44.58 -31.53 2.76
CA GLU A 279 -43.85 -32.77 2.45
C GLU A 279 -44.02 -33.84 3.54
#